data_e1c341e84c8789bca36143746086e286
#
_entry.id   e1c341e84c8789bca36143746086e286
#
_cell.length_a   1.000
_cell.length_b   1.000
_cell.length_c   1.000
_cell.angle_alpha   90.00
_cell.angle_beta   90.00
_cell.angle_gamma   90.00
#
_symmetry.space_group_name_H-M   'P 1'
#
loop_
_entity.id
_entity.type
_entity.pdbx_description
1 polymer ?
#
loop_
_entity_poly.entity_id
_entity_poly.type
_entity_poly.pdbx_seq_one_letter_code
_entity_poly.pdbx_strand_id
1 'polypeptide(L)'
;MTTVNGWTLYGHPLFLDQLDKLTSAVEKAKAKNPKTYATSANAKLLAQLHRLMFELIPIDPARPEFRQGGTLGNNRKHWFRAKFGGGRFRLFFRYSSSAKIIIFAWVNDSETLRTYGSKSDAYAVFAKMLDTGNPPEDWEAMMLAVKAMPDNNEPRPAEPNGA
;
A
#
# COMPACT_ATOMS: atom_id res chain seq x y z
N MET A 1 -6.09 7.90 15.13
CA MET A 1 -6.79 7.66 13.84
C MET A 1 -6.30 8.68 12.83
N THR A 2 -5.74 8.24 11.71
CA THR A 2 -5.16 9.15 10.72
C THR A 2 -6.21 9.60 9.72
N THR A 3 -6.37 10.91 9.60
CA THR A 3 -7.29 11.53 8.64
C THR A 3 -6.50 12.49 7.75
N VAL A 4 -6.63 12.34 6.44
CA VAL A 4 -5.97 13.19 5.45
C VAL A 4 -7.00 13.65 4.43
N ASN A 5 -7.09 14.95 4.22
CA ASN A 5 -8.05 15.56 3.30
C ASN A 5 -9.51 15.07 3.51
N GLY A 6 -9.90 14.86 4.76
CA GLY A 6 -11.23 14.37 5.13
C GLY A 6 -11.42 12.87 5.02
N TRP A 7 -10.41 12.12 4.58
CA TRP A 7 -10.45 10.65 4.48
C TRP A 7 -9.79 10.02 5.69
N THR A 8 -10.46 9.05 6.30
CA THR A 8 -9.87 8.23 7.36
C THR A 8 -9.13 7.05 6.73
N LEU A 9 -7.86 6.86 7.11
CA LEU A 9 -7.00 5.87 6.50
C LEU A 9 -6.90 4.62 7.36
N TYR A 10 -7.10 3.46 6.75
CA TYR A 10 -6.96 2.14 7.36
C TYR A 10 -6.02 1.27 6.54
N GLY A 11 -5.41 0.31 7.19
CA GLY A 11 -4.61 -0.71 6.53
C GLY A 11 -5.10 -2.11 6.88
N HIS A 12 -5.15 -3.00 5.89
CA HIS A 12 -5.33 -4.42 6.15
C HIS A 12 -4.07 -4.96 6.82
N PRO A 13 -4.17 -5.93 7.75
CA PRO A 13 -2.98 -6.48 8.41
C PRO A 13 -1.87 -6.96 7.49
N LEU A 14 -2.21 -7.51 6.32
CA LEU A 14 -1.22 -7.88 5.30
C LEU A 14 -0.39 -6.69 4.86
N PHE A 15 -1.06 -5.58 4.56
CA PHE A 15 -0.38 -4.37 4.14
C PHE A 15 0.44 -3.74 5.28
N LEU A 16 -0.12 -3.69 6.48
CA LEU A 16 0.57 -3.13 7.64
C LEU A 16 1.85 -3.91 7.95
N ASP A 17 1.81 -5.24 7.82
CA ASP A 17 2.99 -6.09 7.98
C ASP A 17 4.04 -5.79 6.90
N GLN A 18 3.62 -5.63 5.66
CA GLN A 18 4.51 -5.27 4.55
C GLN A 18 5.16 -3.90 4.77
N LEU A 19 4.37 -2.92 5.20
CA LEU A 19 4.86 -1.57 5.50
C LEU A 19 5.87 -1.59 6.63
N ASP A 20 5.59 -2.34 7.69
CA ASP A 20 6.48 -2.48 8.84
C ASP A 20 7.81 -3.12 8.45
N LYS A 21 7.78 -4.17 7.65
CA LYS A 21 9.00 -4.84 7.15
C LYS A 21 9.83 -3.92 6.27
N LEU A 22 9.20 -3.16 5.38
CA LEU A 22 9.89 -2.21 4.52
C LEU A 22 10.52 -1.08 5.35
N THR A 23 9.77 -0.55 6.30
CA THR A 23 10.25 0.49 7.22
C THR A 23 11.46 -0.01 8.02
N SER A 24 11.39 -1.21 8.57
CA SER A 24 12.49 -1.83 9.31
C SER A 24 13.73 -2.01 8.43
N ALA A 25 13.56 -2.42 7.19
CA ALA A 25 14.68 -2.59 6.25
C ALA A 25 15.36 -1.24 5.97
N VAL A 26 14.59 -0.17 5.82
CA VAL A 26 15.13 1.19 5.61
C VAL A 26 15.86 1.68 6.85
N GLU A 27 15.30 1.46 8.04
CA GLU A 27 15.94 1.85 9.30
C GLU A 27 17.28 1.13 9.51
N LYS A 28 17.35 -0.16 9.20
CA LYS A 28 18.58 -0.95 9.26
C LYS A 28 19.62 -0.42 8.25
N ALA A 29 19.20 -0.08 7.05
CA ALA A 29 20.08 0.51 6.04
C ALA A 29 20.62 1.86 6.49
N LYS A 30 19.78 2.69 7.11
CA LYS A 30 20.16 3.99 7.65
C LYS A 30 21.19 3.85 8.77
N ALA A 31 20.99 2.89 9.68
CA ALA A 31 21.92 2.62 10.78
C ALA A 31 23.29 2.20 10.25
N LYS A 32 23.31 1.39 9.17
CA LYS A 32 24.53 0.86 8.58
C LYS A 32 25.25 1.85 7.68
N ASN A 33 24.51 2.65 6.90
CA ASN A 33 25.05 3.61 5.95
C ASN A 33 24.25 4.92 5.99
N PRO A 34 24.43 5.76 7.06
CA PRO A 34 23.61 6.96 7.25
C PRO A 34 23.70 7.97 6.10
N LYS A 35 24.81 7.99 5.39
CA LYS A 35 25.05 8.96 4.31
C LYS A 35 24.44 8.54 2.98
N THR A 36 24.23 7.24 2.76
CA THR A 36 23.87 6.72 1.43
C THR A 36 22.57 5.93 1.41
N TYR A 37 21.96 5.61 2.55
CA TYR A 37 20.74 4.78 2.60
C TYR A 37 19.59 5.35 1.78
N ALA A 38 19.48 6.69 1.69
CA ALA A 38 18.37 7.35 0.98
C ALA A 38 18.35 7.03 -0.52
N THR A 39 19.48 6.60 -1.08
CA THR A 39 19.57 6.18 -2.49
C THR A 39 19.28 4.70 -2.71
N SER A 40 19.07 3.94 -1.62
CA SER A 40 18.73 2.52 -1.73
C SER A 40 17.35 2.33 -2.34
N ALA A 41 17.14 1.18 -3.00
CA ALA A 41 15.87 0.84 -3.62
C ALA A 41 14.74 0.84 -2.59
N ASN A 42 14.96 0.26 -1.41
CA ASN A 42 13.94 0.20 -0.35
C ASN A 42 13.56 1.59 0.18
N ALA A 43 14.53 2.48 0.37
CA ALA A 43 14.27 3.85 0.82
C ALA A 43 13.42 4.62 -0.21
N LYS A 44 13.74 4.47 -1.49
CA LYS A 44 12.98 5.09 -2.58
C LYS A 44 11.55 4.54 -2.65
N LEU A 45 11.38 3.22 -2.53
CA LEU A 45 10.06 2.60 -2.52
C LEU A 45 9.24 3.07 -1.32
N LEU A 46 9.83 3.12 -0.13
CA LEU A 46 9.13 3.58 1.06
C LEU A 46 8.69 5.04 0.92
N ALA A 47 9.55 5.90 0.40
CA ALA A 47 9.21 7.32 0.18
C ALA A 47 8.04 7.47 -0.80
N GLN A 48 8.05 6.72 -1.90
CA GLN A 48 6.97 6.74 -2.90
C GLN A 48 5.67 6.20 -2.31
N LEU A 49 5.75 5.12 -1.55
CA LEU A 49 4.60 4.51 -0.90
C LEU A 49 3.96 5.47 0.12
N HIS A 50 4.76 6.14 0.94
CA HIS A 50 4.29 7.18 1.88
C HIS A 50 3.57 8.30 1.14
N ARG A 51 4.13 8.77 0.04
CA ARG A 51 3.51 9.82 -0.76
C ARG A 51 2.15 9.39 -1.31
N LEU A 52 2.05 8.15 -1.79
CA LEU A 52 0.77 7.62 -2.26
C LEU A 52 -0.26 7.58 -1.13
N MET A 53 0.12 7.04 0.03
CA MET A 53 -0.80 6.83 1.15
C MET A 53 -1.29 8.13 1.79
N PHE A 54 -0.39 9.10 1.97
CA PHE A 54 -0.68 10.28 2.78
C PHE A 54 -0.90 11.55 1.96
N GLU A 55 -0.63 11.54 0.68
CA GLU A 55 -0.81 12.70 -0.19
C GLU A 55 -1.67 12.39 -1.41
N LEU A 56 -1.17 11.58 -2.34
CA LEU A 56 -1.77 11.46 -3.66
C LEU A 56 -3.14 10.77 -3.66
N ILE A 57 -3.27 9.64 -2.96
CA ILE A 57 -4.55 8.92 -2.92
C ILE A 57 -5.60 9.70 -2.12
N PRO A 58 -5.30 10.25 -0.93
CA PRO A 58 -6.31 11.02 -0.19
C PRO A 58 -6.74 12.33 -0.84
N ILE A 59 -5.99 12.88 -1.79
CA ILE A 59 -6.46 14.04 -2.55
C ILE A 59 -7.71 13.68 -3.34
N ASP A 60 -7.68 12.55 -4.05
CA ASP A 60 -8.84 12.04 -4.78
C ASP A 60 -8.65 10.56 -5.10
N PRO A 61 -9.16 9.64 -4.25
CA PRO A 61 -9.03 8.20 -4.51
C PRO A 61 -9.84 7.72 -5.72
N ALA A 62 -10.76 8.53 -6.21
CA ALA A 62 -11.60 8.19 -7.36
C ALA A 62 -10.97 8.56 -8.70
N ARG A 63 -9.74 9.06 -8.72
CA ARG A 63 -9.06 9.44 -9.98
C ARG A 63 -9.07 8.29 -10.98
N PRO A 64 -9.32 8.59 -12.27
CA PRO A 64 -9.29 7.55 -13.31
C PRO A 64 -7.98 6.76 -13.35
N GLU A 65 -6.85 7.38 -13.05
CA GLU A 65 -5.54 6.72 -13.04
C GLU A 65 -5.43 5.58 -12.02
N PHE A 66 -6.28 5.58 -10.99
CA PHE A 66 -6.29 4.50 -9.98
C PHE A 66 -7.20 3.33 -10.35
N ARG A 67 -7.95 3.44 -11.42
CA ARG A 67 -8.82 2.35 -11.89
C ARG A 67 -7.98 1.25 -12.53
N GLN A 68 -8.26 0.00 -12.17
CA GLN A 68 -7.53 -1.13 -12.72
C GLN A 68 -8.27 -1.81 -13.90
N GLY A 69 -9.47 -1.36 -14.23
CA GLY A 69 -10.26 -1.95 -15.29
C GLY A 69 -10.69 -3.38 -14.96
N GLY A 70 -10.49 -4.31 -15.89
CA GLY A 70 -10.82 -5.72 -15.72
C GLY A 70 -9.65 -6.62 -15.37
N THR A 71 -8.52 -6.07 -14.95
CA THR A 71 -7.28 -6.84 -14.73
C THR A 71 -7.40 -7.89 -13.62
N LEU A 72 -8.25 -7.64 -12.60
CA LEU A 72 -8.53 -8.57 -11.52
C LEU A 72 -9.76 -9.45 -11.76
N GLY A 73 -10.42 -9.26 -12.89
CA GLY A 73 -11.69 -9.91 -13.24
C GLY A 73 -12.86 -8.92 -13.24
N ASN A 74 -13.94 -9.29 -13.93
CA ASN A 74 -15.07 -8.37 -14.15
C ASN A 74 -15.83 -8.00 -12.87
N ASN A 75 -15.75 -8.84 -11.82
CA ASN A 75 -16.46 -8.63 -10.56
C ASN A 75 -15.64 -7.86 -9.53
N ARG A 76 -14.48 -7.33 -9.90
CA ARG A 76 -13.54 -6.72 -8.97
C ARG A 76 -13.19 -5.28 -9.30
N LYS A 77 -14.09 -4.56 -9.96
CA LYS A 77 -13.90 -3.15 -10.30
C LYS A 77 -13.93 -2.21 -9.09
N HIS A 78 -14.35 -2.72 -7.94
CA HIS A 78 -14.30 -1.99 -6.68
C HIS A 78 -12.90 -1.94 -6.05
N TRP A 79 -11.94 -2.63 -6.64
CA TRP A 79 -10.53 -2.53 -6.30
C TRP A 79 -9.85 -1.50 -7.18
N PHE A 80 -8.97 -0.73 -6.57
CA PHE A 80 -8.19 0.31 -7.22
C PHE A 80 -6.71 0.04 -6.99
N ARG A 81 -5.87 0.65 -7.79
CA ARG A 81 -4.43 0.51 -7.62
C ARG A 81 -3.70 1.79 -8.00
N ALA A 82 -2.61 2.09 -7.28
CA ALA A 82 -1.69 3.15 -7.62
C ALA A 82 -0.38 2.54 -8.10
N LYS A 83 0.12 3.01 -9.23
CA LYS A 83 1.39 2.58 -9.80
C LYS A 83 2.54 3.36 -9.20
N PHE A 84 3.65 2.71 -8.93
CA PHE A 84 4.86 3.39 -8.46
C PHE A 84 6.09 2.53 -8.78
N GLY A 85 7.29 3.02 -8.39
CA GLY A 85 8.52 2.26 -8.59
C GLY A 85 8.83 1.98 -10.06
N GLY A 86 8.74 2.98 -10.92
CA GLY A 86 8.98 2.81 -12.36
C GLY A 86 7.90 2.00 -13.06
N GLY A 87 6.70 1.94 -12.49
CA GLY A 87 5.58 1.23 -13.07
C GLY A 87 5.56 -0.27 -12.79
N ARG A 88 6.47 -0.77 -11.96
CA ARG A 88 6.57 -2.21 -11.65
C ARG A 88 5.85 -2.61 -10.37
N PHE A 89 5.51 -1.64 -9.53
CA PHE A 89 4.82 -1.87 -8.26
C PHE A 89 3.39 -1.34 -8.32
N ARG A 90 2.51 -1.98 -7.55
CA ARG A 90 1.09 -1.64 -7.44
C ARG A 90 0.68 -1.66 -5.98
N LEU A 91 0.13 -0.53 -5.49
CA LEU A 91 -0.55 -0.48 -4.21
C LEU A 91 -2.04 -0.68 -4.46
N PHE A 92 -2.62 -1.77 -3.96
CA PHE A 92 -4.04 -2.04 -4.09
C PHE A 92 -4.80 -1.48 -2.91
N PHE A 93 -5.90 -0.81 -3.20
CA PHE A 93 -6.72 -0.17 -2.18
C PHE A 93 -8.19 -0.15 -2.55
N ARG A 94 -9.03 0.10 -1.56
CA ARG A 94 -10.46 0.35 -1.71
C ARG A 94 -10.83 1.63 -0.99
N TYR A 95 -11.98 2.19 -1.34
CA TYR A 95 -12.50 3.37 -0.62
C TYR A 95 -14.01 3.37 -0.61
N SER A 96 -14.58 4.10 0.37
CA SER A 96 -16.00 4.41 0.46
C SER A 96 -16.17 5.93 0.46
N SER A 97 -16.80 6.48 -0.57
CA SER A 97 -17.05 7.92 -0.67
C SER A 97 -18.05 8.41 0.37
N SER A 98 -19.04 7.58 0.71
CA SER A 98 -20.05 7.92 1.70
C SER A 98 -19.48 7.94 3.11
N ALA A 99 -18.64 6.98 3.47
CA ALA A 99 -18.02 6.89 4.79
C ALA A 99 -16.72 7.71 4.89
N LYS A 100 -16.16 8.16 3.76
CA LYS A 100 -14.86 8.84 3.69
C LYS A 100 -13.74 7.99 4.28
N ILE A 101 -13.66 6.75 3.83
CA ILE A 101 -12.67 5.75 4.28
C ILE A 101 -11.85 5.27 3.08
N ILE A 102 -10.53 5.18 3.29
CA ILE A 102 -9.61 4.52 2.36
C ILE A 102 -8.94 3.36 3.09
N ILE A 103 -8.90 2.19 2.45
CA ILE A 103 -8.25 0.98 2.98
C ILE A 103 -7.12 0.57 2.05
N PHE A 104 -5.89 0.58 2.56
CA PHE A 104 -4.74 0.04 1.84
C PHE A 104 -4.65 -1.47 2.14
N ALA A 105 -4.65 -2.29 1.10
CA ALA A 105 -4.84 -3.74 1.27
C ALA A 105 -3.58 -4.56 1.03
N TRP A 106 -2.81 -4.23 0.02
CA TRP A 106 -1.63 -5.02 -0.35
C TRP A 106 -0.76 -4.26 -1.36
N VAL A 107 0.53 -4.52 -1.31
CA VAL A 107 1.51 -4.04 -2.29
C VAL A 107 2.34 -5.24 -2.75
N ASN A 108 2.64 -5.30 -4.05
CA ASN A 108 3.51 -6.36 -4.54
C ASN A 108 4.98 -6.09 -4.16
N ASP A 109 5.81 -7.11 -4.31
CA ASP A 109 7.24 -7.05 -3.97
C ASP A 109 8.13 -7.37 -5.18
N SER A 110 9.43 -7.53 -4.95
CA SER A 110 10.38 -7.82 -6.02
C SER A 110 10.16 -9.18 -6.70
N GLU A 111 9.47 -10.12 -6.03
CA GLU A 111 9.15 -11.44 -6.59
C GLU A 111 7.84 -11.44 -7.36
N THR A 112 7.03 -10.41 -7.21
CA THR A 112 5.71 -10.28 -7.83
C THR A 112 5.58 -9.00 -8.64
N LEU A 113 6.64 -8.59 -9.30
CA LEU A 113 6.64 -7.40 -10.16
C LEU A 113 5.65 -7.55 -11.32
N ARG A 114 5.14 -6.43 -11.81
CA ARG A 114 4.22 -6.44 -12.94
C ARG A 114 4.87 -7.14 -14.15
N THR A 115 4.36 -8.31 -14.52
CA THR A 115 4.88 -9.13 -15.59
C THR A 115 3.70 -9.75 -16.34
N TYR A 116 3.39 -9.21 -17.50
CA TYR A 116 2.21 -9.61 -18.28
C TYR A 116 2.22 -11.10 -18.61
N GLY A 117 1.11 -11.77 -18.30
CA GLY A 117 0.93 -13.20 -18.59
C GLY A 117 1.63 -14.16 -17.65
N SER A 118 2.40 -13.67 -16.68
CA SER A 118 3.08 -14.52 -15.71
C SER A 118 2.21 -14.83 -14.49
N LYS A 119 2.36 -16.03 -13.92
CA LYS A 119 1.70 -16.40 -12.66
C LYS A 119 2.20 -15.59 -11.47
N SER A 120 3.42 -15.03 -11.57
CA SER A 120 4.01 -14.17 -10.55
C SER A 120 3.67 -12.70 -10.72
N ASP A 121 2.90 -12.33 -11.75
CA ASP A 121 2.48 -10.95 -11.95
C ASP A 121 1.64 -10.45 -10.77
N ALA A 122 1.82 -9.19 -10.39
CA ALA A 122 1.14 -8.56 -9.26
C ALA A 122 -0.38 -8.79 -9.27
N TYR A 123 -1.04 -8.63 -10.42
CA TYR A 123 -2.48 -8.85 -10.54
C TYR A 123 -2.87 -10.31 -10.39
N ALA A 124 -2.09 -11.23 -10.96
CA ALA A 124 -2.35 -12.66 -10.84
C ALA A 124 -2.24 -13.12 -9.37
N VAL A 125 -1.22 -12.64 -8.68
CA VAL A 125 -1.01 -12.96 -7.26
C VAL A 125 -2.14 -12.38 -6.40
N PHE A 126 -2.50 -11.11 -6.62
CA PHE A 126 -3.56 -10.48 -5.83
C PHE A 126 -4.93 -11.13 -6.10
N ALA A 127 -5.25 -11.43 -7.36
CA ALA A 127 -6.48 -12.14 -7.70
C ALA A 127 -6.59 -13.47 -6.97
N LYS A 128 -5.50 -14.23 -6.89
CA LYS A 128 -5.46 -15.49 -6.16
C LYS A 128 -5.65 -15.30 -4.65
N MET A 129 -5.08 -14.25 -4.09
CA MET A 129 -5.29 -13.89 -2.68
C MET A 129 -6.77 -13.60 -2.42
N LEU A 130 -7.41 -12.85 -3.29
CA LEU A 130 -8.84 -12.55 -3.19
C LEU A 130 -9.69 -13.81 -3.30
N ASP A 131 -9.32 -14.76 -4.19
CA ASP A 131 -10.01 -16.04 -4.34
C ASP A 131 -9.98 -16.85 -3.04
N THR A 132 -8.93 -16.73 -2.25
CA THR A 132 -8.79 -17.41 -0.96
C THR A 132 -9.37 -16.62 0.22
N GLY A 133 -9.89 -15.42 -0.04
CA GLY A 133 -10.55 -14.59 0.98
C GLY A 133 -9.63 -13.75 1.87
N ASN A 134 -8.36 -13.61 1.50
CA ASN A 134 -7.41 -12.81 2.28
C ASN A 134 -6.57 -11.91 1.36
N PRO A 135 -6.90 -10.62 1.24
CA PRO A 135 -7.90 -9.86 2.02
C PRO A 135 -9.35 -10.19 1.62
N PRO A 136 -10.32 -9.95 2.52
CA PRO A 136 -11.73 -10.18 2.19
C PRO A 136 -12.23 -9.23 1.12
N GLU A 137 -13.13 -9.69 0.25
CA GLU A 137 -13.79 -8.83 -0.73
C GLU A 137 -15.04 -8.15 -0.19
N ASP A 138 -15.72 -8.77 0.77
CA ASP A 138 -16.86 -8.17 1.42
C ASP A 138 -16.45 -6.95 2.24
N TRP A 139 -17.12 -5.81 2.04
CA TRP A 139 -16.77 -4.56 2.70
C TRP A 139 -16.86 -4.66 4.23
N GLU A 140 -17.91 -5.28 4.74
CA GLU A 140 -18.09 -5.43 6.19
C GLU A 140 -17.00 -6.32 6.79
N ALA A 141 -16.69 -7.43 6.14
CA ALA A 141 -15.60 -8.30 6.57
C ALA A 141 -14.25 -7.58 6.52
N MET A 142 -14.03 -6.77 5.50
CA MET A 142 -12.82 -5.95 5.39
C MET A 142 -12.73 -4.96 6.54
N MET A 143 -13.82 -4.27 6.86
CA MET A 143 -13.84 -3.29 7.95
C MET A 143 -13.59 -3.93 9.32
N LEU A 144 -13.98 -5.19 9.51
CA LEU A 144 -13.67 -5.92 10.75
C LEU A 144 -12.19 -6.31 10.84
N ALA A 145 -11.52 -6.47 9.70
CA ALA A 145 -10.12 -6.90 9.65
C ALA A 145 -9.12 -5.75 9.73
N VAL A 146 -9.49 -4.56 9.26
CA VAL A 146 -8.55 -3.44 9.14
C VAL A 146 -8.21 -2.76 10.45
N LYS A 147 -7.07 -2.09 10.48
CA LYS A 147 -6.61 -1.27 11.61
C LYS A 147 -6.32 0.15 11.11
N ALA A 148 -6.46 1.12 12.02
CA ALA A 148 -6.10 2.50 11.71
C ALA A 148 -4.64 2.59 11.30
N MET A 149 -4.37 3.38 10.25
CA MET A 149 -3.00 3.67 9.85
C MET A 149 -2.31 4.50 10.94
N PRO A 150 -1.02 4.27 11.20
CA PRO A 150 -0.29 5.14 12.10
C PRO A 150 -0.29 6.57 11.59
N ASP A 151 -0.33 7.53 12.52
CA ASP A 151 -0.25 8.94 12.14
C ASP A 151 1.10 9.22 11.48
N ASN A 152 1.08 9.92 10.36
CA ASN A 152 2.29 10.29 9.64
C ASN A 152 3.24 11.17 10.49
N ASN A 153 2.69 11.85 11.51
CA ASN A 153 3.44 12.71 12.42
C ASN A 153 3.78 12.02 13.75
N GLU A 154 3.37 10.76 13.95
CA GLU A 154 3.76 10.04 15.14
C GLU A 154 5.26 9.85 15.15
N PRO A 155 5.91 10.09 16.31
CA PRO A 155 7.34 9.81 16.42
C PRO A 155 7.52 8.31 16.14
N ARG A 156 8.23 8.02 15.07
CA ARG A 156 8.68 6.66 14.81
C ARG A 156 9.56 6.23 15.97
N PRO A 157 9.56 4.91 16.32
CA PRO A 157 10.49 4.41 17.31
C PRO A 157 11.87 5.00 17.03
N ALA A 158 12.56 5.44 18.08
CA ALA A 158 13.82 6.15 17.95
C ALA A 158 14.68 5.55 16.86
N GLU A 159 14.93 6.33 15.81
CA GLU A 159 15.82 5.88 14.76
C GLU A 159 17.19 5.61 15.35
N PRO A 160 17.80 4.48 15.03
CA PRO A 160 19.17 4.24 15.47
C PRO A 160 20.02 5.44 15.05
N ASN A 161 20.70 6.08 16.00
CA ASN A 161 21.55 7.26 15.86
C ASN A 161 20.85 8.62 15.98
N GLY A 162 19.60 8.69 16.43
CA GLY A 162 18.96 9.95 16.77
C GLY A 162 18.98 11.00 15.67
N ALA A 163 18.96 10.54 14.45
CA ALA A 163 19.03 11.47 13.33
C ALA A 163 17.73 12.17 13.13
#